data_41a1c660ff75f75616f641909959387d
#
_entry.id   41a1c660ff75f75616f641909959387d
#
_cell.length_a   1.000
_cell.length_b   1.000
_cell.length_c   1.000
_cell.angle_alpha   90.00
_cell.angle_beta   90.00
_cell.angle_gamma   90.00
#
_symmetry.space_group_name_H-M   'P 1'
#
loop_
_entity.id
_entity.type
_entity.pdbx_description
1 polymer ?
#
loop_
_entity_poly.entity_id
_entity_poly.type
_entity_poly.pdbx_seq_one_letter_code
_entity_poly.pdbx_strand_id
1 'polypeptide(L)'
;MLKISCRERRPLSGASLPNHEPHNLTVATTGASGSLFLKQLLFAVERDERVLTVNLIASDSALRVLAEELSLKGRSNLVGQLLGKPSRKIQEQANTDIGANVASGSYPSDAMVVIPCSVGTLARVANGIASHLIERAADVTLKERRPLVLCVREAPLNKIHIRNMYRVADAGATVFPLIPAFYQRPTSLDDLAREFAFRVLAHIGLPQAAAYHWKS
;
A
#
# COMPACT_ATOMS: atom_id res chain seq x y z
N MET A 1 -36.32 32.93 1.22
CA MET A 1 -35.97 31.96 2.26
C MET A 1 -35.97 30.57 1.61
N LEU A 2 -34.85 30.09 1.10
CA LEU A 2 -34.74 28.75 0.50
C LEU A 2 -34.52 27.74 1.65
N LYS A 3 -35.44 26.81 1.83
CA LYS A 3 -35.27 25.66 2.70
C LYS A 3 -34.31 24.68 2.03
N ILE A 4 -33.09 24.59 2.53
CA ILE A 4 -32.12 23.53 2.15
C ILE A 4 -32.60 22.27 2.87
N SER A 5 -33.17 21.33 2.09
CA SER A 5 -33.50 19.98 2.55
C SER A 5 -32.21 19.25 2.93
N CYS A 6 -32.07 18.92 4.18
CA CYS A 6 -31.01 18.05 4.67
C CYS A 6 -31.31 16.63 4.18
N ARG A 7 -30.72 16.22 3.03
CA ARG A 7 -30.76 14.82 2.61
C ARG A 7 -30.00 14.01 3.68
N GLU A 8 -30.69 13.05 4.25
CA GLU A 8 -30.11 12.03 5.12
C GLU A 8 -28.86 11.44 4.47
N ARG A 9 -27.71 11.65 5.14
CA ARG A 9 -26.46 11.02 4.73
C ARG A 9 -26.60 9.52 4.98
N ARG A 10 -26.60 8.72 3.92
CA ARG A 10 -26.36 7.29 4.06
C ARG A 10 -25.00 7.13 4.79
N PRO A 11 -24.91 6.25 5.79
CA PRO A 11 -23.63 5.95 6.40
C PRO A 11 -22.68 5.48 5.31
N LEU A 12 -21.45 6.06 5.27
CA LEU A 12 -20.36 5.56 4.44
C LEU A 12 -20.19 4.09 4.82
N SER A 13 -20.48 3.17 3.91
CA SER A 13 -20.20 1.76 4.11
C SER A 13 -18.67 1.62 4.16
N GLY A 14 -18.12 1.65 5.36
CA GLY A 14 -16.73 1.31 5.57
C GLY A 14 -16.50 -0.08 4.98
N ALA A 15 -15.42 -0.27 4.22
CA ALA A 15 -15.01 -1.59 3.78
C ALA A 15 -14.96 -2.48 5.03
N SER A 16 -15.80 -3.52 5.09
CA SER A 16 -15.72 -4.51 6.16
C SER A 16 -14.34 -5.14 6.09
N LEU A 17 -13.65 -5.20 7.22
CA LEU A 17 -12.41 -5.98 7.30
C LEU A 17 -12.69 -7.38 6.76
N PRO A 18 -11.75 -7.99 6.03
CA PRO A 18 -11.93 -9.34 5.51
C PRO A 18 -12.27 -10.30 6.67
N ASN A 19 -13.24 -11.19 6.45
CA ASN A 19 -13.67 -12.19 7.43
C ASN A 19 -12.61 -13.28 7.70
N HIS A 20 -11.46 -13.23 7.04
CA HIS A 20 -10.33 -14.14 7.20
C HIS A 20 -9.01 -13.35 7.19
N GLU A 21 -7.98 -13.91 7.80
CA GLU A 21 -6.62 -13.38 7.73
C GLU A 21 -6.11 -13.45 6.28
N PRO A 22 -5.53 -12.37 5.73
CA PRO A 22 -4.99 -12.38 4.38
C PRO A 22 -3.72 -13.23 4.31
N HIS A 23 -3.67 -14.15 3.35
CA HIS A 23 -2.53 -15.03 3.09
C HIS A 23 -1.72 -14.60 1.87
N ASN A 24 -2.39 -14.02 0.87
CA ASN A 24 -1.76 -13.61 -0.39
C ASN A 24 -1.88 -12.11 -0.56
N LEU A 25 -0.77 -11.43 -0.61
CA LEU A 25 -0.72 -9.98 -0.69
C LEU A 25 -0.19 -9.51 -2.04
N THR A 26 -0.69 -8.36 -2.48
CA THR A 26 -0.03 -7.56 -3.50
C THR A 26 0.55 -6.31 -2.83
N VAL A 27 1.86 -6.13 -2.95
CA VAL A 27 2.56 -4.94 -2.46
C VAL A 27 3.12 -4.19 -3.66
N ALA A 28 2.82 -2.91 -3.76
CA ALA A 28 3.34 -2.07 -4.82
C ALA A 28 4.10 -0.87 -4.25
N THR A 29 5.07 -0.38 -5.01
CA THR A 29 5.82 0.84 -4.66
C THR A 29 5.95 1.75 -5.87
N THR A 30 5.84 3.05 -5.64
CA THR A 30 5.84 4.05 -6.70
C THR A 30 6.81 5.20 -6.40
N GLY A 31 7.03 6.11 -7.35
CA GLY A 31 8.05 7.14 -7.28
C GLY A 31 7.76 8.27 -6.28
N ALA A 32 7.61 7.91 -5.02
CA ALA A 32 7.53 8.85 -3.91
C ALA A 32 8.57 8.48 -2.85
N SER A 33 9.10 9.46 -2.14
CA SER A 33 10.05 9.24 -1.03
C SER A 33 9.42 8.41 0.09
N GLY A 34 10.21 7.58 0.76
CA GLY A 34 9.77 6.73 1.86
C GLY A 34 10.04 5.24 1.65
N SER A 35 11.09 4.90 0.91
CA SER A 35 11.52 3.51 0.64
C SER A 35 11.72 2.68 1.90
N LEU A 36 12.10 3.33 3.02
CA LEU A 36 12.28 2.66 4.29
C LEU A 36 10.98 2.03 4.82
N PHE A 37 9.83 2.66 4.56
CA PHE A 37 8.52 2.12 4.96
C PHE A 37 8.18 0.84 4.18
N LEU A 38 8.47 0.81 2.87
CA LEU A 38 8.36 -0.42 2.08
C LEU A 38 9.26 -1.52 2.65
N LYS A 39 10.55 -1.20 2.89
CA LYS A 39 11.51 -2.15 3.44
C LYS A 39 11.02 -2.77 4.74
N GLN A 40 10.54 -1.96 5.68
CA GLN A 40 10.03 -2.46 6.96
C GLN A 40 8.73 -3.28 6.81
N LEU A 41 7.86 -2.92 5.88
CA LEU A 41 6.66 -3.71 5.57
C LEU A 41 7.06 -5.08 5.00
N LEU A 42 8.02 -5.14 4.07
CA LEU A 42 8.51 -6.40 3.51
C LEU A 42 9.19 -7.27 4.57
N PHE A 43 9.96 -6.69 5.50
CA PHE A 43 10.52 -7.42 6.64
C PHE A 43 9.43 -8.04 7.53
N ALA A 44 8.36 -7.30 7.78
CA ALA A 44 7.26 -7.79 8.60
C ALA A 44 6.53 -8.96 7.93
N VAL A 45 6.13 -8.82 6.66
CA VAL A 45 5.41 -9.89 5.94
C VAL A 45 6.29 -11.11 5.67
N GLU A 46 7.60 -10.93 5.48
CA GLU A 46 8.54 -12.06 5.33
C GLU A 46 8.60 -12.95 6.58
N ARG A 47 8.47 -12.36 7.76
CA ARG A 47 8.50 -13.06 9.06
C ARG A 47 7.15 -13.59 9.49
N ASP A 48 6.06 -13.09 8.94
CA ASP A 48 4.70 -13.45 9.32
C ASP A 48 4.30 -14.77 8.65
N GLU A 49 4.17 -15.84 9.43
CA GLU A 49 3.84 -17.19 8.92
C GLU A 49 2.44 -17.28 8.31
N ARG A 50 1.54 -16.36 8.64
CA ARG A 50 0.20 -16.27 8.04
C ARG A 50 0.26 -15.87 6.57
N VAL A 51 1.27 -15.10 6.19
CA VAL A 51 1.47 -14.67 4.80
C VAL A 51 2.20 -15.74 4.01
N LEU A 52 1.56 -16.26 2.97
CA LEU A 52 2.09 -17.32 2.12
C LEU A 52 2.77 -16.76 0.87
N THR A 53 2.17 -15.76 0.24
CA THR A 53 2.68 -15.17 -1.01
C THR A 53 2.56 -13.65 -0.99
N VAL A 54 3.59 -12.97 -1.50
CA VAL A 54 3.58 -11.54 -1.73
C VAL A 54 4.03 -11.27 -3.17
N ASN A 55 3.17 -10.64 -3.97
CA ASN A 55 3.53 -10.14 -5.29
C ASN A 55 4.01 -8.69 -5.13
N LEU A 56 5.31 -8.47 -5.33
CA LEU A 56 5.93 -7.14 -5.25
C LEU A 56 6.02 -6.51 -6.63
N ILE A 57 5.47 -5.31 -6.80
CA ILE A 57 5.50 -4.55 -8.04
C ILE A 57 6.17 -3.19 -7.77
N ALA A 58 7.25 -2.89 -8.49
CA ALA A 58 7.92 -1.61 -8.42
C ALA A 58 7.80 -0.85 -9.74
N SER A 59 7.39 0.43 -9.70
CA SER A 59 7.46 1.28 -10.89
C SER A 59 8.91 1.69 -11.19
N ASP A 60 9.22 2.08 -12.44
CA ASP A 60 10.57 2.55 -12.80
C ASP A 60 11.01 3.76 -11.94
N SER A 61 10.09 4.67 -11.65
CA SER A 61 10.35 5.79 -10.75
C SER A 61 10.60 5.35 -9.31
N ALA A 62 9.94 4.28 -8.84
CA ALA A 62 10.21 3.71 -7.53
C ALA A 62 11.61 3.10 -7.45
N LEU A 63 12.03 2.36 -8.48
CA LEU A 63 13.38 1.77 -8.53
C LEU A 63 14.47 2.84 -8.43
N ARG A 64 14.25 4.00 -9.03
CA ARG A 64 15.16 5.14 -8.91
C ARG A 64 15.20 5.68 -7.48
N VAL A 65 14.03 5.93 -6.85
CA VAL A 65 13.95 6.43 -5.47
C VAL A 65 14.57 5.44 -4.48
N LEU A 66 14.29 4.15 -4.64
CA LEU A 66 14.88 3.08 -3.84
C LEU A 66 16.41 3.07 -3.92
N ALA A 67 16.97 3.24 -5.14
CA ALA A 67 18.42 3.31 -5.32
C ALA A 67 19.03 4.54 -4.62
N GLU A 68 18.37 5.69 -4.69
CA GLU A 68 18.83 6.93 -4.06
C GLU A 68 18.73 6.88 -2.52
N GLU A 69 17.60 6.39 -1.98
CA GLU A 69 17.34 6.41 -0.52
C GLU A 69 18.01 5.25 0.24
N LEU A 70 18.11 4.07 -0.37
CA LEU A 70 18.63 2.86 0.27
C LEU A 70 19.97 2.37 -0.30
N SER A 71 20.59 3.16 -1.21
CA SER A 71 21.87 2.82 -1.86
C SER A 71 21.86 1.45 -2.55
N LEU A 72 20.72 1.07 -3.16
CA LEU A 72 20.60 -0.22 -3.85
C LEU A 72 21.45 -0.25 -5.12
N LYS A 73 22.05 -1.41 -5.40
CA LYS A 73 22.94 -1.63 -6.55
C LYS A 73 22.16 -2.26 -7.71
N GLY A 74 21.74 -1.42 -8.68
CA GLY A 74 21.03 -1.88 -9.85
C GLY A 74 19.54 -2.20 -9.61
N ARG A 75 18.89 -2.78 -10.64
CA ARG A 75 17.44 -3.03 -10.66
C ARG A 75 17.07 -4.51 -10.49
N SER A 76 18.05 -5.40 -10.52
CA SER A 76 17.85 -6.84 -10.40
C SER A 76 17.85 -7.28 -8.95
N ASN A 77 17.10 -8.36 -8.65
CA ASN A 77 17.02 -8.93 -7.30
C ASN A 77 16.67 -7.90 -6.22
N LEU A 78 15.63 -7.12 -6.49
CA LEU A 78 15.17 -6.06 -5.58
C LEU A 78 14.85 -6.62 -4.18
N VAL A 79 14.13 -7.74 -4.12
CA VAL A 79 13.77 -8.40 -2.86
C VAL A 79 15.01 -8.78 -2.06
N GLY A 80 15.99 -9.42 -2.70
CA GLY A 80 17.25 -9.81 -2.04
C GLY A 80 18.03 -8.62 -1.51
N GLN A 81 18.05 -7.51 -2.26
CA GLN A 81 18.70 -6.27 -1.82
C GLN A 81 17.97 -5.61 -0.64
N LEU A 82 16.62 -5.58 -0.65
CA LEU A 82 15.82 -4.99 0.42
C LEU A 82 15.90 -5.79 1.72
N LEU A 83 15.83 -7.14 1.62
CA LEU A 83 15.82 -8.03 2.78
C LEU A 83 17.21 -8.46 3.24
N GLY A 84 18.27 -8.24 2.43
CA GLY A 84 19.60 -8.78 2.69
C GLY A 84 19.69 -10.31 2.53
N LYS A 85 18.64 -10.97 2.04
CA LYS A 85 18.57 -12.42 1.80
C LYS A 85 17.51 -12.75 0.74
N PRO A 86 17.61 -13.91 0.07
CA PRO A 86 16.53 -14.37 -0.81
C PRO A 86 15.23 -14.61 -0.03
N SER A 87 14.09 -14.40 -0.68
CA SER A 87 12.77 -14.78 -0.18
C SER A 87 12.15 -15.87 -1.05
N ARG A 88 11.40 -16.78 -0.42
CA ARG A 88 10.58 -17.78 -1.14
C ARG A 88 9.11 -17.33 -1.26
N LYS A 89 8.68 -16.36 -0.46
CA LYS A 89 7.30 -15.87 -0.45
C LYS A 89 7.11 -14.57 -1.23
N ILE A 90 8.14 -13.73 -1.37
CA ILE A 90 8.04 -12.46 -2.08
C ILE A 90 8.54 -12.64 -3.52
N GLN A 91 7.65 -12.45 -4.47
CA GLN A 91 7.88 -12.61 -5.91
C GLN A 91 7.80 -11.25 -6.61
N GLU A 92 8.84 -10.89 -7.35
CA GLU A 92 8.88 -9.66 -8.13
C GLU A 92 8.05 -9.81 -9.41
N GLN A 93 7.18 -8.84 -9.67
CA GLN A 93 6.38 -8.74 -10.89
C GLN A 93 6.80 -7.49 -11.68
N ALA A 94 6.97 -7.62 -12.98
CA ALA A 94 7.29 -6.47 -13.83
C ALA A 94 6.08 -5.53 -13.95
N ASN A 95 6.25 -4.25 -13.68
CA ASN A 95 5.15 -3.27 -13.77
C ASN A 95 4.61 -3.09 -15.19
N THR A 96 5.35 -3.53 -16.21
CA THR A 96 4.93 -3.53 -17.61
C THR A 96 4.12 -4.76 -18.02
N ASP A 97 4.12 -5.81 -17.18
CA ASP A 97 3.38 -7.06 -17.47
C ASP A 97 1.93 -6.97 -16.97
N ILE A 98 1.07 -6.38 -17.78
CA ILE A 98 -0.37 -6.30 -17.50
C ILE A 98 -1.11 -7.65 -17.61
N GLY A 99 -0.42 -8.71 -18.01
CA GLY A 99 -0.91 -10.10 -18.06
C GLY A 99 -0.53 -10.93 -16.84
N ALA A 100 0.22 -10.37 -15.89
CA ALA A 100 0.60 -11.06 -14.66
C ALA A 100 -0.63 -11.50 -13.83
N ASN A 101 -0.42 -12.47 -12.94
CA ASN A 101 -1.49 -13.10 -12.13
C ASN A 101 -2.37 -12.07 -11.38
N VAL A 102 -1.77 -11.06 -10.77
CA VAL A 102 -2.49 -10.00 -10.01
C VAL A 102 -3.34 -9.06 -10.87
N ALA A 103 -3.21 -9.14 -12.20
CA ALA A 103 -4.06 -8.41 -13.15
C ALA A 103 -5.44 -9.04 -13.34
N SER A 104 -5.68 -10.23 -12.77
CA SER A 104 -6.93 -10.98 -12.89
C SER A 104 -7.68 -11.04 -11.56
N GLY A 105 -8.98 -10.82 -11.59
CA GLY A 105 -9.85 -10.98 -10.41
C GLY A 105 -9.96 -12.41 -9.89
N SER A 106 -9.69 -13.40 -10.74
CA SER A 106 -9.68 -14.83 -10.35
C SER A 106 -8.43 -15.22 -9.53
N TYR A 107 -7.37 -14.40 -9.56
CA TYR A 107 -6.21 -14.64 -8.72
C TYR A 107 -6.53 -14.30 -7.26
N PRO A 108 -6.20 -15.19 -6.30
CA PRO A 108 -6.57 -15.02 -4.89
C PRO A 108 -5.63 -14.05 -4.15
N SER A 109 -5.57 -12.79 -4.57
CA SER A 109 -4.92 -11.73 -3.79
C SER A 109 -5.90 -11.19 -2.76
N ASP A 110 -5.60 -11.30 -1.48
CA ASP A 110 -6.53 -10.96 -0.39
C ASP A 110 -6.56 -9.47 -0.09
N ALA A 111 -5.43 -8.79 -0.27
CA ALA A 111 -5.31 -7.35 -0.06
C ALA A 111 -4.18 -6.75 -0.91
N MET A 112 -4.27 -5.45 -1.19
CA MET A 112 -3.20 -4.70 -1.85
C MET A 112 -2.78 -3.47 -1.04
N VAL A 113 -1.47 -3.29 -0.91
CA VAL A 113 -0.86 -2.11 -0.29
C VAL A 113 0.06 -1.42 -1.29
N VAL A 114 -0.13 -0.13 -1.53
CA VAL A 114 0.79 0.71 -2.31
C VAL A 114 1.58 1.60 -1.36
N ILE A 115 2.88 1.33 -1.19
CA ILE A 115 3.74 1.99 -0.22
C ILE A 115 5.17 2.24 -0.73
N PRO A 116 5.64 3.49 -0.81
CA PRO A 116 4.82 4.69 -0.85
C PRO A 116 3.99 4.80 -2.12
N CYS A 117 2.88 5.53 -2.05
CA CYS A 117 2.02 5.84 -3.19
C CYS A 117 2.23 7.29 -3.63
N SER A 118 2.68 7.48 -4.87
CA SER A 118 2.81 8.81 -5.47
C SER A 118 1.45 9.39 -5.86
N VAL A 119 1.34 10.72 -5.88
CA VAL A 119 0.11 11.40 -6.33
C VAL A 119 -0.22 11.13 -7.80
N GLY A 120 0.77 10.78 -8.62
CA GLY A 120 0.55 10.34 -9.99
C GLY A 120 -0.17 8.98 -10.07
N THR A 121 0.25 8.01 -9.26
CA THR A 121 -0.43 6.71 -9.14
C THR A 121 -1.80 6.88 -8.50
N LEU A 122 -1.91 7.66 -7.42
CA LEU A 122 -3.20 8.01 -6.83
C LEU A 122 -4.18 8.58 -7.88
N ALA A 123 -3.71 9.49 -8.74
CA ALA A 123 -4.54 10.09 -9.77
C ALA A 123 -5.02 9.08 -10.81
N ARG A 124 -4.16 8.14 -11.24
CA ARG A 124 -4.56 7.07 -12.17
C ARG A 124 -5.60 6.14 -11.55
N VAL A 125 -5.38 5.66 -10.34
CA VAL A 125 -6.34 4.82 -9.61
C VAL A 125 -7.68 5.56 -9.42
N ALA A 126 -7.64 6.84 -9.02
CA ALA A 126 -8.83 7.66 -8.81
C ALA A 126 -9.69 7.88 -10.08
N ASN A 127 -9.11 7.69 -11.25
CA ASN A 127 -9.78 7.89 -12.53
C ASN A 127 -9.90 6.59 -13.36
N GLY A 128 -9.61 5.43 -12.77
CA GLY A 128 -9.74 4.12 -13.43
C GLY A 128 -8.78 3.93 -14.60
N ILE A 129 -7.60 4.59 -14.57
CA ILE A 129 -6.59 4.49 -15.61
C ILE A 129 -5.60 3.39 -15.23
N ALA A 130 -5.63 2.27 -15.94
CA ALA A 130 -4.81 1.08 -15.69
C ALA A 130 -3.78 0.87 -16.81
N SER A 131 -2.77 1.74 -16.89
CA SER A 131 -1.75 1.70 -17.92
C SER A 131 -0.64 0.68 -17.64
N HIS A 132 -0.41 0.35 -16.38
CA HIS A 132 0.61 -0.58 -15.91
C HIS A 132 0.02 -1.52 -14.85
N LEU A 133 0.80 -2.52 -14.45
CA LEU A 133 0.35 -3.57 -13.54
C LEU A 133 -0.09 -3.04 -12.17
N ILE A 134 0.57 -2.02 -11.63
CA ILE A 134 0.21 -1.42 -10.33
C ILE A 134 -1.23 -0.89 -10.37
N GLU A 135 -1.56 -0.08 -11.37
CA GLU A 135 -2.90 0.50 -11.49
C GLU A 135 -3.94 -0.57 -11.84
N ARG A 136 -3.55 -1.56 -12.68
CA ARG A 136 -4.42 -2.69 -13.02
C ARG A 136 -4.74 -3.55 -11.79
N ALA A 137 -3.75 -3.88 -10.97
CA ALA A 137 -3.95 -4.64 -9.74
C ALA A 137 -4.82 -3.86 -8.72
N ALA A 138 -4.64 -2.53 -8.64
CA ALA A 138 -5.50 -1.67 -7.80
C ALA A 138 -6.95 -1.66 -8.29
N ASP A 139 -7.18 -1.55 -9.60
CA ASP A 139 -8.51 -1.64 -10.22
C ASP A 139 -9.17 -2.99 -9.93
N VAL A 140 -8.43 -4.09 -10.10
CA VAL A 140 -8.89 -5.45 -9.76
C VAL A 140 -9.24 -5.55 -8.28
N THR A 141 -8.41 -5.04 -7.40
CA THR A 141 -8.63 -5.08 -5.95
C THR A 141 -9.93 -4.36 -5.59
N LEU A 142 -10.18 -3.18 -6.16
CA LEU A 142 -11.40 -2.41 -5.94
C LEU A 142 -12.65 -3.12 -6.49
N LYS A 143 -12.61 -3.62 -7.74
CA LYS A 143 -13.79 -4.27 -8.34
C LYS A 143 -14.17 -5.58 -7.64
N GLU A 144 -13.19 -6.29 -7.08
CA GLU A 144 -13.41 -7.50 -6.27
C GLU A 144 -13.72 -7.17 -4.79
N ARG A 145 -13.82 -5.88 -4.44
CA ARG A 145 -14.10 -5.40 -3.07
C ARG A 145 -13.09 -5.90 -2.02
N ARG A 146 -11.84 -6.08 -2.44
CA ARG A 146 -10.74 -6.46 -1.56
C ARG A 146 -10.11 -5.19 -0.95
N PRO A 147 -9.50 -5.26 0.24
CA PRO A 147 -8.81 -4.13 0.84
C PRO A 147 -7.72 -3.57 -0.06
N LEU A 148 -7.82 -2.28 -0.39
CA LEU A 148 -6.79 -1.49 -1.08
C LEU A 148 -6.33 -0.37 -0.16
N VAL A 149 -5.06 -0.37 0.21
CA VAL A 149 -4.44 0.69 1.03
C VAL A 149 -3.45 1.48 0.21
N LEU A 150 -3.67 2.78 0.10
CA LEU A 150 -2.80 3.72 -0.61
C LEU A 150 -2.05 4.59 0.40
N CYS A 151 -0.77 4.26 0.66
CA CYS A 151 0.10 5.02 1.57
C CYS A 151 0.65 6.26 0.85
N VAL A 152 -0.21 7.26 0.69
CA VAL A 152 0.08 8.46 -0.10
C VAL A 152 1.17 9.31 0.55
N ARG A 153 2.19 9.68 -0.24
CA ARG A 153 3.26 10.59 0.19
C ARG A 153 3.39 11.77 -0.77
N GLU A 154 3.03 12.94 -0.30
CA GLU A 154 3.20 14.23 -0.97
C GLU A 154 3.09 15.38 0.03
N ALA A 155 3.85 16.44 -0.17
CA ALA A 155 3.75 17.70 0.58
C ALA A 155 4.34 18.86 -0.26
N PRO A 156 3.65 20.02 -0.35
CA PRO A 156 2.27 20.29 0.06
C PRO A 156 1.25 19.64 -0.86
N LEU A 157 0.02 19.46 -0.39
CA LEU A 157 -1.10 18.97 -1.20
C LEU A 157 -1.81 20.11 -1.93
N ASN A 158 -2.15 19.90 -3.21
CA ASN A 158 -3.04 20.79 -3.96
C ASN A 158 -4.48 20.24 -4.00
N LYS A 159 -5.41 21.04 -4.52
CA LYS A 159 -6.84 20.66 -4.62
C LYS A 159 -7.06 19.42 -5.47
N ILE A 160 -6.23 19.14 -6.47
CA ILE A 160 -6.34 17.95 -7.33
C ILE A 160 -5.99 16.70 -6.52
N HIS A 161 -4.90 16.74 -5.72
CA HIS A 161 -4.50 15.63 -4.86
C HIS A 161 -5.60 15.30 -3.85
N ILE A 162 -6.16 16.31 -3.17
CA ILE A 162 -7.23 16.14 -2.18
C ILE A 162 -8.48 15.53 -2.85
N ARG A 163 -8.85 16.00 -4.05
CA ARG A 163 -9.99 15.47 -4.79
C ARG A 163 -9.79 14.01 -5.21
N ASN A 164 -8.58 13.64 -5.62
CA ASN A 164 -8.24 12.26 -5.96
C ASN A 164 -8.25 11.35 -4.72
N MET A 165 -7.76 11.82 -3.57
CA MET A 165 -7.89 11.10 -2.29
C MET A 165 -9.36 10.84 -1.94
N TYR A 166 -10.21 11.84 -2.09
CA TYR A 166 -11.66 11.67 -1.88
C TYR A 166 -12.26 10.62 -2.82
N ARG A 167 -11.93 10.68 -4.13
CA ARG A 167 -12.44 9.73 -5.12
C ARG A 167 -12.05 8.28 -4.84
N VAL A 168 -10.81 8.01 -4.49
CA VAL A 168 -10.39 6.64 -4.17
C VAL A 168 -11.01 6.15 -2.87
N ALA A 169 -11.20 7.02 -1.89
CA ALA A 169 -11.89 6.69 -0.64
C ALA A 169 -13.38 6.39 -0.90
N ASP A 170 -14.03 7.16 -1.74
CA ASP A 170 -15.43 6.94 -2.17
C ASP A 170 -15.58 5.63 -2.95
N ALA A 171 -14.56 5.25 -3.73
CA ALA A 171 -14.49 3.96 -4.45
C ALA A 171 -14.18 2.75 -3.53
N GLY A 172 -13.87 2.96 -2.25
CA GLY A 172 -13.63 1.90 -1.28
C GLY A 172 -12.16 1.66 -0.90
N ALA A 173 -11.20 2.42 -1.45
CA ALA A 173 -9.82 2.34 -1.01
C ALA A 173 -9.61 3.08 0.31
N THR A 174 -8.65 2.62 1.10
CA THR A 174 -8.16 3.38 2.25
C THR A 174 -7.04 4.31 1.83
N VAL A 175 -7.25 5.61 2.00
CA VAL A 175 -6.17 6.60 1.94
C VAL A 175 -5.45 6.59 3.29
N PHE A 176 -4.21 6.13 3.30
CA PHE A 176 -3.37 6.03 4.48
C PHE A 176 -2.15 6.93 4.28
N PRO A 177 -2.23 8.24 4.60
CA PRO A 177 -1.11 9.15 4.37
C PRO A 177 0.15 8.66 5.07
N LEU A 178 1.30 8.77 4.41
CA LEU A 178 2.58 8.32 4.96
C LEU A 178 3.06 9.35 6.00
N ILE A 179 2.33 9.40 7.13
CA ILE A 179 2.54 10.28 8.28
C ILE A 179 2.75 9.40 9.51
N PRO A 180 4.01 9.17 9.92
CA PRO A 180 4.31 8.34 11.09
C PRO A 180 3.86 9.00 12.39
N ALA A 181 3.57 8.17 13.42
CA ALA A 181 3.27 8.63 14.76
C ALA A 181 4.56 8.71 15.61
N PHE A 182 4.61 9.62 16.56
CA PHE A 182 5.77 9.87 17.42
C PHE A 182 5.55 9.52 18.88
N TYR A 183 4.32 9.24 19.32
CA TYR A 183 4.00 8.96 20.71
C TYR A 183 4.60 7.65 21.24
N GLN A 184 5.00 6.71 20.38
CA GLN A 184 5.78 5.53 20.75
C GLN A 184 7.28 5.81 21.01
N ARG A 185 7.72 7.06 20.84
CA ARG A 185 9.10 7.52 21.07
C ARG A 185 10.13 6.67 20.27
N PRO A 186 10.03 6.63 18.92
CA PRO A 186 10.95 5.86 18.10
C PRO A 186 12.39 6.34 18.35
N THR A 187 13.34 5.40 18.46
CA THR A 187 14.77 5.68 18.70
C THR A 187 15.57 5.74 17.40
N SER A 188 14.98 5.28 16.30
CA SER A 188 15.58 5.27 14.97
C SER A 188 14.53 5.49 13.89
N LEU A 189 14.97 5.80 12.66
CA LEU A 189 14.10 5.85 11.50
C LEU A 189 13.52 4.46 11.17
N ASP A 190 14.28 3.39 11.42
CA ASP A 190 13.80 2.03 11.24
C ASP A 190 12.65 1.70 12.21
N ASP A 191 12.74 2.11 13.46
CA ASP A 191 11.65 1.95 14.44
C ASP A 191 10.39 2.68 13.99
N LEU A 192 10.55 3.92 13.56
CA LEU A 192 9.45 4.76 13.08
C LEU A 192 8.76 4.12 11.86
N ALA A 193 9.55 3.64 10.90
CA ALA A 193 9.02 3.01 9.68
C ALA A 193 8.38 1.64 9.97
N ARG A 194 8.95 0.86 10.91
CA ARG A 194 8.42 -0.42 11.34
C ARG A 194 7.03 -0.28 11.97
N GLU A 195 6.89 0.65 12.91
CA GLU A 195 5.59 0.89 13.57
C GLU A 195 4.52 1.38 12.58
N PHE A 196 4.90 2.21 11.62
CA PHE A 196 4.01 2.59 10.54
C PHE A 196 3.57 1.36 9.71
N ALA A 197 4.53 0.50 9.32
CA ALA A 197 4.26 -0.72 8.58
C ALA A 197 3.32 -1.66 9.36
N PHE A 198 3.50 -1.80 10.67
CA PHE A 198 2.64 -2.61 11.54
C PHE A 198 1.20 -2.08 11.57
N ARG A 199 1.01 -0.76 11.59
CA ARG A 199 -0.32 -0.16 11.51
C ARG A 199 -0.99 -0.40 10.16
N VAL A 200 -0.22 -0.35 9.06
CA VAL A 200 -0.74 -0.69 7.72
C VAL A 200 -1.17 -2.15 7.66
N LEU A 201 -0.33 -3.07 8.18
CA LEU A 201 -0.65 -4.50 8.22
C LEU A 201 -1.87 -4.79 9.10
N ALA A 202 -1.96 -4.19 10.29
CA ALA A 202 -3.14 -4.32 11.16
C ALA A 202 -4.43 -3.86 10.45
N HIS A 203 -4.33 -2.79 9.63
CA HIS A 203 -5.47 -2.27 8.89
C HIS A 203 -6.01 -3.24 7.83
N ILE A 204 -5.17 -4.10 7.27
CA ILE A 204 -5.59 -5.17 6.33
C ILE A 204 -5.88 -6.52 7.01
N GLY A 205 -5.93 -6.58 8.34
CA GLY A 205 -6.25 -7.80 9.09
C GLY A 205 -5.04 -8.64 9.52
N LEU A 206 -3.82 -8.08 9.45
CA LEU A 206 -2.57 -8.74 9.88
C LEU A 206 -1.91 -7.99 11.06
N PRO A 207 -2.56 -7.93 12.25
CA PRO A 207 -1.95 -7.27 13.39
C PRO A 207 -0.65 -7.96 13.79
N GLN A 208 0.37 -7.16 14.15
CA GLN A 208 1.70 -7.64 14.55
C GLN A 208 1.81 -7.63 16.07
N ALA A 209 2.25 -8.74 16.67
CA ALA A 209 2.35 -8.86 18.14
C ALA A 209 3.29 -7.82 18.78
N ALA A 210 4.30 -7.37 18.04
CA ALA A 210 5.25 -6.36 18.51
C ALA A 210 4.78 -4.91 18.26
N ALA A 211 3.57 -4.70 17.72
CA ALA A 211 3.04 -3.37 17.45
C ALA A 211 2.76 -2.60 18.75
N TYR A 212 3.01 -1.30 18.72
CA TYR A 212 2.66 -0.42 19.83
C TYR A 212 1.14 -0.30 19.98
N HIS A 213 0.65 -0.45 21.21
CA HIS A 213 -0.73 -0.20 21.60
C HIS A 213 -0.81 0.99 22.56
N TRP A 214 -1.74 1.89 22.31
CA TRP A 214 -1.94 3.05 23.19
C TRP A 214 -2.60 2.64 24.51
N LYS A 215 -1.93 2.87 25.63
CA LYS A 215 -2.44 2.58 26.99
C LYS A 215 -2.79 1.09 27.24
N SER A 216 -2.10 0.15 26.55
CA SER A 216 -2.14 -1.28 26.91
C SER A 216 -1.20 -1.60 28.05
#